data_a3f1f9c51e863d4cedaed97098e0bea7
#
_entry.id   a3f1f9c51e863d4cedaed97098e0bea7
#
_cell.length_a   1.000
_cell.length_b   1.000
_cell.length_c   1.000
_cell.angle_alpha   90.00
_cell.angle_beta   90.00
_cell.angle_gamma   90.00
#
_symmetry.space_group_name_H-M   'P 1'
#
loop_
_entity.id
_entity.type
_entity.pdbx_description
1 polymer ?
#
loop_
_entity_poly.entity_id
_entity_poly.type
_entity_poly.pdbx_seq_one_letter_code
_entity_poly.pdbx_strand_id
1 'polypeptide(L)'
;MLKWILLALGLGFAYWWLVVKKKRDQEKSAEPKVAPPPLKAKRMVSCSYCDLHLPEEDAIAWDGRYYCCVDHRDSLSQKGWWGKAQWRASPNFDERPTQIEPDLVVIHHISLPPGQFGRGHIIDFFQNKLDPRAHPYFEQIAQQKVSSHFLIDHDGQLVQLVSVHKRAWHAGVSQFFERERCNDFSIGIELEGDGESAFTNEQYTALSQLIALLEKNFPAMRFAGHSDIAPDRKTDPGKSFDWARIQRLANLSQEQLPFGVDSR
;
A
#
# COMPACT_ATOMS: atom_id res chain seq x y z
N MET A 1 84.39 52.46 -20.31
CA MET A 1 84.13 50.97 -20.27
C MET A 1 83.36 50.54 -19.04
N LEU A 2 83.67 51.01 -17.81
CA LEU A 2 83.05 50.61 -16.60
C LEU A 2 81.50 50.80 -16.57
N LYS A 3 80.97 51.92 -17.13
CA LYS A 3 79.52 52.23 -17.19
C LYS A 3 78.70 51.21 -17.98
N TRP A 4 79.25 50.71 -19.06
CA TRP A 4 78.57 49.71 -19.89
C TRP A 4 78.53 48.29 -19.27
N ILE A 5 79.58 48.01 -18.47
CA ILE A 5 79.62 46.74 -17.72
C ILE A 5 78.56 46.74 -16.61
N LEU A 6 78.39 47.86 -15.87
CA LEU A 6 77.37 48.04 -14.82
C LEU A 6 75.95 48.00 -15.40
N LEU A 7 75.77 48.58 -16.61
CA LEU A 7 74.47 48.55 -17.26
C LEU A 7 74.11 47.12 -17.74
N ALA A 8 75.08 46.38 -18.29
CA ALA A 8 74.85 44.98 -18.65
C ALA A 8 74.57 44.08 -17.46
N LEU A 9 75.24 44.28 -16.31
CA LEU A 9 74.96 43.54 -15.04
C LEU A 9 73.60 43.88 -14.50
N GLY A 10 73.18 45.16 -14.53
CA GLY A 10 71.85 45.62 -14.07
C GLY A 10 70.72 45.00 -14.92
N LEU A 11 70.91 45.00 -16.27
CA LEU A 11 69.94 44.41 -17.17
C LEU A 11 69.88 42.86 -16.99
N GLY A 12 71.02 42.20 -16.81
CA GLY A 12 71.09 40.75 -16.57
C GLY A 12 70.38 40.38 -15.24
N PHE A 13 70.61 41.21 -14.19
CA PHE A 13 69.95 40.98 -12.92
C PHE A 13 68.42 41.23 -13.02
N ALA A 14 68.00 42.28 -13.69
CA ALA A 14 66.59 42.58 -13.91
C ALA A 14 65.91 41.44 -14.73
N TYR A 15 66.57 40.99 -15.78
CA TYR A 15 66.03 39.81 -16.56
C TYR A 15 65.93 38.54 -15.67
N TRP A 16 66.99 38.22 -14.96
CA TRP A 16 67.02 37.07 -14.06
C TRP A 16 65.91 37.17 -13.00
N TRP A 17 65.76 38.35 -12.39
CA TRP A 17 64.74 38.60 -11.39
C TRP A 17 63.31 38.43 -11.95
N LEU A 18 63.06 38.94 -13.18
CA LEU A 18 61.78 38.79 -13.86
C LEU A 18 61.49 37.31 -14.22
N VAL A 19 62.49 36.54 -14.66
CA VAL A 19 62.36 35.12 -14.99
C VAL A 19 62.08 34.32 -13.71
N VAL A 20 62.84 34.59 -12.63
CA VAL A 20 62.64 33.89 -11.36
C VAL A 20 61.29 34.23 -10.75
N LYS A 21 60.88 35.52 -10.80
CA LYS A 21 59.57 35.94 -10.35
C LYS A 21 58.45 35.23 -11.17
N LYS A 22 58.56 35.21 -12.46
CA LYS A 22 57.55 34.53 -13.33
C LYS A 22 57.46 33.05 -13.07
N LYS A 23 58.59 32.35 -12.80
CA LYS A 23 58.57 30.95 -12.37
C LYS A 23 57.90 30.77 -11.01
N ARG A 24 58.21 31.59 -10.01
CA ARG A 24 57.58 31.55 -8.69
C ARG A 24 56.08 31.82 -8.73
N ASP A 25 55.64 32.75 -9.57
CA ASP A 25 54.21 33.04 -9.73
C ASP A 25 53.49 31.91 -10.48
N GLN A 26 54.16 31.22 -11.37
CA GLN A 26 53.61 30.01 -12.01
C GLN A 26 53.56 28.83 -11.05
N GLU A 27 54.53 28.65 -10.18
CA GLU A 27 54.51 27.59 -9.16
C GLU A 27 53.45 27.85 -8.06
N LYS A 28 53.20 29.12 -7.71
CA LYS A 28 52.14 29.50 -6.79
C LYS A 28 50.72 29.36 -7.38
N SER A 29 50.58 29.50 -8.72
CA SER A 29 49.28 29.26 -9.38
C SER A 29 49.02 27.79 -9.70
N ALA A 30 50.00 26.92 -9.46
CA ALA A 30 49.87 25.46 -9.57
C ALA A 30 49.51 24.80 -8.21
N GLU A 31 48.69 25.47 -7.36
CA GLU A 31 48.07 24.73 -6.28
C GLU A 31 47.27 23.58 -6.88
N PRO A 32 47.48 22.33 -6.40
CA PRO A 32 46.70 21.23 -6.88
C PRO A 32 45.23 21.55 -6.60
N LYS A 33 44.42 21.71 -7.66
CA LYS A 33 42.97 21.73 -7.52
C LYS A 33 42.60 20.45 -6.79
N VAL A 34 42.32 20.55 -5.50
CA VAL A 34 41.78 19.41 -4.71
C VAL A 34 40.53 18.99 -5.46
N ALA A 35 40.59 17.81 -6.07
CA ALA A 35 39.42 17.24 -6.72
C ALA A 35 38.25 17.23 -5.67
N PRO A 36 37.05 17.67 -6.05
CA PRO A 36 35.92 17.61 -5.12
C PRO A 36 35.82 16.19 -4.62
N PRO A 37 35.52 15.99 -3.32
CA PRO A 37 35.38 14.66 -2.78
C PRO A 37 34.41 13.87 -3.64
N PRO A 38 34.65 12.58 -3.89
CA PRO A 38 33.75 11.76 -4.69
C PRO A 38 32.34 11.87 -4.09
N LEU A 39 31.38 12.27 -4.91
CA LEU A 39 29.97 12.28 -4.51
C LEU A 39 29.62 10.87 -4.03
N LYS A 40 29.24 10.74 -2.77
CA LYS A 40 28.76 9.47 -2.26
C LYS A 40 27.58 9.04 -3.14
N ALA A 41 27.67 7.88 -3.75
CA ALA A 41 26.58 7.34 -4.54
C ALA A 41 25.35 7.23 -3.63
N LYS A 42 24.27 7.95 -3.98
CA LYS A 42 23.00 7.87 -3.26
C LYS A 42 22.27 6.63 -3.74
N ARG A 43 21.72 5.87 -2.79
CA ARG A 43 20.82 4.76 -3.13
C ARG A 43 19.54 5.32 -3.74
N MET A 44 19.19 4.84 -4.93
CA MET A 44 17.96 5.22 -5.63
C MET A 44 16.86 4.18 -5.35
N VAL A 45 15.64 4.65 -5.15
CA VAL A 45 14.44 3.82 -4.94
C VAL A 45 13.35 4.27 -5.90
N SER A 46 12.36 3.39 -6.15
CA SER A 46 11.21 3.72 -6.99
C SER A 46 9.96 3.95 -6.13
N CYS A 47 9.19 4.96 -6.48
CA CYS A 47 7.88 5.18 -5.89
C CYS A 47 6.91 4.04 -6.28
N SER A 48 6.34 3.36 -5.28
CA SER A 48 5.41 2.24 -5.50
C SER A 48 4.07 2.65 -6.15
N TYR A 49 3.80 3.94 -6.24
CA TYR A 49 2.60 4.49 -6.88
C TYR A 49 2.83 4.85 -8.35
N CYS A 50 3.88 5.63 -8.67
CA CYS A 50 4.10 6.23 -9.99
C CYS A 50 5.42 5.84 -10.66
N ASP A 51 6.18 4.91 -10.07
CA ASP A 51 7.48 4.42 -10.53
C ASP A 51 8.58 5.51 -10.66
N LEU A 52 8.37 6.73 -10.14
CA LEU A 52 9.39 7.78 -10.09
C LEU A 52 10.61 7.30 -9.28
N HIS A 53 11.80 7.43 -9.88
CA HIS A 53 13.06 7.15 -9.20
C HIS A 53 13.53 8.39 -8.44
N LEU A 54 13.84 8.22 -7.16
CA LEU A 54 14.32 9.31 -6.29
C LEU A 54 15.35 8.74 -5.28
N PRO A 55 16.20 9.62 -4.69
CA PRO A 55 17.09 9.22 -3.61
C PRO A 55 16.27 8.65 -2.43
N GLU A 56 16.76 7.57 -1.81
CA GLU A 56 16.08 6.92 -0.68
C GLU A 56 15.83 7.90 0.48
N GLU A 57 16.75 8.85 0.70
CA GLU A 57 16.64 9.86 1.74
C GLU A 57 15.51 10.88 1.51
N ASP A 58 15.06 11.05 0.24
CA ASP A 58 13.98 11.93 -0.14
C ASP A 58 12.64 11.19 -0.24
N ALA A 59 12.65 9.87 -0.05
CA ALA A 59 11.46 9.01 -0.17
C ALA A 59 10.77 8.82 1.18
N ILE A 60 9.45 8.67 1.14
CA ILE A 60 8.65 8.24 2.29
C ILE A 60 8.66 6.72 2.30
N ALA A 61 9.29 6.12 3.33
CA ALA A 61 9.28 4.69 3.55
C ALA A 61 8.03 4.26 4.33
N TRP A 62 7.35 3.21 3.87
CA TRP A 62 6.20 2.62 4.54
C TRP A 62 6.07 1.14 4.19
N ASP A 63 6.01 0.28 5.20
CA ASP A 63 5.85 -1.19 5.07
C ASP A 63 6.82 -1.78 4.01
N GLY A 64 8.11 -1.40 4.06
CA GLY A 64 9.13 -1.87 3.12
C GLY A 64 9.04 -1.32 1.69
N ARG A 65 8.21 -0.32 1.45
CA ARG A 65 8.00 0.34 0.16
C ARG A 65 8.35 1.81 0.25
N TYR A 66 8.58 2.44 -0.91
CA TYR A 66 8.94 3.85 -1.01
C TYR A 66 7.91 4.62 -1.82
N TYR A 67 7.66 5.88 -1.44
CA TYR A 67 6.73 6.80 -2.10
C TYR A 67 7.39 8.17 -2.25
N CYS A 68 7.16 8.85 -3.36
CA CYS A 68 7.74 10.17 -3.59
C CYS A 68 7.04 11.30 -2.81
N CYS A 69 5.81 11.08 -2.34
CA CYS A 69 5.05 12.03 -1.53
C CYS A 69 3.96 11.31 -0.72
N VAL A 70 3.38 12.03 0.24
CA VAL A 70 2.29 11.52 1.10
C VAL A 70 1.06 11.15 0.27
N ASP A 71 0.71 11.97 -0.72
CA ASP A 71 -0.45 11.73 -1.57
C ASP A 71 -0.35 10.40 -2.32
N HIS A 72 0.84 10.03 -2.81
CA HIS A 72 1.05 8.75 -3.48
C HIS A 72 1.02 7.56 -2.52
N ARG A 73 1.43 7.73 -1.27
CA ARG A 73 1.25 6.70 -0.24
C ARG A 73 -0.24 6.55 0.11
N ASP A 74 -0.98 7.65 0.18
CA ASP A 74 -2.34 7.70 0.70
C ASP A 74 -3.42 7.47 -0.38
N SER A 75 -3.01 7.35 -1.64
CA SER A 75 -3.89 7.10 -2.78
C SER A 75 -3.86 5.64 -3.23
N LEU A 76 -4.93 5.22 -3.91
CA LEU A 76 -4.98 3.96 -4.64
C LEU A 76 -4.16 4.08 -5.92
N SER A 77 -3.16 3.21 -6.09
CA SER A 77 -2.31 3.21 -7.29
C SER A 77 -3.08 2.77 -8.53
N GLN A 78 -2.56 3.07 -9.73
CA GLN A 78 -3.11 2.56 -11.00
C GLN A 78 -3.16 1.02 -11.06
N LYS A 79 -2.35 0.33 -10.28
CA LYS A 79 -2.35 -1.14 -10.15
C LYS A 79 -3.39 -1.64 -9.13
N GLY A 80 -4.20 -0.76 -8.53
CA GLY A 80 -5.26 -1.11 -7.58
C GLY A 80 -4.77 -1.48 -6.18
N TRP A 81 -3.61 -0.97 -5.76
CA TRP A 81 -3.04 -1.19 -4.44
C TRP A 81 -2.99 0.10 -3.64
N TRP A 82 -3.42 0.04 -2.39
CA TRP A 82 -3.38 1.19 -1.48
C TRP A 82 -2.07 1.23 -0.69
N GLY A 83 -1.39 2.37 -0.74
CA GLY A 83 -0.09 2.53 -0.09
C GLY A 83 -0.14 2.43 1.43
N LYS A 84 -1.22 2.85 2.10
CA LYS A 84 -1.39 2.72 3.55
C LYS A 84 -1.63 1.28 4.03
N ALA A 85 -2.16 0.41 3.19
CA ALA A 85 -2.39 -0.98 3.57
C ALA A 85 -1.07 -1.76 3.61
N GLN A 86 -0.97 -2.73 4.50
CA GLN A 86 0.08 -3.76 4.42
C GLN A 86 -0.23 -4.70 3.26
N TRP A 87 0.71 -4.89 2.34
CA TRP A 87 0.48 -5.78 1.20
C TRP A 87 0.90 -7.21 1.52
N ARG A 88 -0.05 -8.14 1.50
CA ARG A 88 0.16 -9.58 1.73
C ARG A 88 -0.54 -10.35 0.62
N ALA A 89 -0.01 -10.26 -0.60
CA ALA A 89 -0.66 -10.75 -1.81
C ALA A 89 -1.12 -12.22 -1.70
N SER A 90 -2.39 -12.45 -2.02
CA SER A 90 -2.99 -13.76 -2.19
C SER A 90 -2.88 -14.21 -3.65
N PRO A 91 -2.66 -15.50 -3.94
CA PRO A 91 -2.74 -16.04 -5.30
C PRO A 91 -4.18 -16.36 -5.76
N ASN A 92 -5.17 -16.23 -4.88
CA ASN A 92 -6.55 -16.69 -5.11
C ASN A 92 -7.40 -15.57 -5.73
N PHE A 93 -7.07 -15.19 -6.95
CA PHE A 93 -7.81 -14.18 -7.74
C PHE A 93 -7.68 -14.49 -9.24
N ASP A 94 -8.49 -13.84 -10.04
CA ASP A 94 -8.38 -13.80 -11.50
C ASP A 94 -8.79 -12.42 -12.06
N GLU A 95 -8.92 -12.32 -13.38
CA GLU A 95 -9.35 -11.09 -14.03
C GLU A 95 -10.86 -10.88 -13.84
N ARG A 96 -11.29 -9.62 -13.64
CA ARG A 96 -12.71 -9.27 -13.73
C ARG A 96 -13.18 -9.44 -15.18
N PRO A 97 -14.46 -9.78 -15.41
CA PRO A 97 -15.02 -9.71 -16.75
C PRO A 97 -14.81 -8.35 -17.39
N THR A 98 -14.59 -8.31 -18.70
CA THR A 98 -14.30 -7.09 -19.46
C THR A 98 -15.37 -6.03 -19.21
N GLN A 99 -14.95 -4.78 -18.99
CA GLN A 99 -15.80 -3.60 -18.75
C GLN A 99 -16.63 -3.63 -17.45
N ILE A 100 -16.32 -4.52 -16.51
CA ILE A 100 -16.94 -4.51 -15.19
C ILE A 100 -16.02 -3.81 -14.21
N GLU A 101 -16.47 -2.65 -13.73
CA GLU A 101 -15.89 -1.95 -12.58
C GLU A 101 -16.61 -2.37 -11.29
N PRO A 102 -15.94 -2.44 -10.14
CA PRO A 102 -16.60 -2.75 -8.89
C PRO A 102 -17.56 -1.63 -8.47
N ASP A 103 -18.78 -2.00 -8.14
CA ASP A 103 -19.85 -1.13 -7.64
C ASP A 103 -20.52 -1.65 -6.36
N LEU A 104 -19.97 -2.72 -5.78
CA LEU A 104 -20.46 -3.34 -4.55
C LEU A 104 -19.27 -3.60 -3.60
N VAL A 105 -19.44 -3.29 -2.33
CA VAL A 105 -18.60 -3.78 -1.24
C VAL A 105 -19.36 -4.87 -0.49
N VAL A 106 -18.71 -6.02 -0.29
CA VAL A 106 -19.24 -7.11 0.54
C VAL A 106 -18.43 -7.20 1.83
N ILE A 107 -19.13 -7.01 2.95
CA ILE A 107 -18.54 -7.13 4.29
C ILE A 107 -18.67 -8.58 4.77
N HIS A 108 -17.55 -9.10 5.26
CA HIS A 108 -17.41 -10.42 5.82
C HIS A 108 -16.89 -10.39 7.25
N HIS A 109 -16.93 -11.50 7.94
CA HIS A 109 -16.08 -11.75 9.09
C HIS A 109 -15.35 -13.09 8.94
N ILE A 110 -14.19 -13.17 9.55
CA ILE A 110 -13.38 -14.38 9.61
C ILE A 110 -12.61 -14.45 10.92
N SER A 111 -12.51 -15.66 11.51
CA SER A 111 -11.57 -15.95 12.60
C SER A 111 -10.96 -17.33 12.38
N LEU A 112 -9.65 -17.47 12.63
CA LEU A 112 -8.92 -18.72 12.43
C LEU A 112 -7.95 -18.98 13.60
N PRO A 113 -8.19 -20.05 14.41
CA PRO A 113 -9.40 -20.90 14.45
C PRO A 113 -10.65 -20.10 14.82
N PRO A 114 -11.86 -20.65 14.61
CA PRO A 114 -13.10 -19.95 14.97
C PRO A 114 -13.08 -19.36 16.39
N GLY A 115 -13.42 -18.08 16.54
CA GLY A 115 -13.43 -17.36 17.81
C GLY A 115 -12.06 -17.01 18.39
N GLN A 116 -10.96 -17.16 17.62
CA GLN A 116 -9.63 -16.75 18.04
C GLN A 116 -9.08 -15.66 17.11
N PHE A 117 -8.52 -14.59 17.70
CA PHE A 117 -8.07 -13.40 16.99
C PHE A 117 -6.56 -13.15 17.12
N GLY A 118 -5.97 -12.35 16.20
CA GLY A 118 -4.60 -11.89 16.29
C GLY A 118 -3.52 -12.96 16.04
N ARG A 119 -3.84 -14.08 15.39
CA ARG A 119 -2.93 -15.22 15.20
C ARG A 119 -2.19 -15.25 13.85
N GLY A 120 -2.57 -14.39 12.90
CA GLY A 120 -1.97 -14.36 11.57
C GLY A 120 -2.44 -15.48 10.62
N HIS A 121 -3.18 -16.47 11.11
CA HIS A 121 -3.62 -17.63 10.32
C HIS A 121 -4.55 -17.26 9.16
N ILE A 122 -5.26 -16.15 9.25
CA ILE A 122 -6.13 -15.66 8.17
C ILE A 122 -5.29 -15.30 6.94
N ILE A 123 -4.17 -14.62 7.13
CA ILE A 123 -3.24 -14.26 6.05
C ILE A 123 -2.65 -15.53 5.44
N ASP A 124 -2.20 -16.46 6.28
CA ASP A 124 -1.66 -17.76 5.82
C ASP A 124 -2.71 -18.54 5.02
N PHE A 125 -3.95 -18.52 5.45
CA PHE A 125 -5.07 -19.16 4.74
C PHE A 125 -5.26 -18.55 3.34
N PHE A 126 -5.39 -17.25 3.25
CA PHE A 126 -5.56 -16.56 1.97
C PHE A 126 -4.34 -16.66 1.05
N GLN A 127 -3.16 -16.94 1.62
CA GLN A 127 -1.93 -17.21 0.85
C GLN A 127 -1.70 -18.68 0.52
N ASN A 128 -2.64 -19.60 0.85
CA ASN A 128 -2.50 -21.05 0.72
C ASN A 128 -1.29 -21.62 1.50
N LYS A 129 -0.99 -21.02 2.66
CA LYS A 129 0.13 -21.39 3.55
C LYS A 129 -0.32 -21.91 4.91
N LEU A 130 -1.64 -22.02 5.14
CA LEU A 130 -2.16 -22.47 6.42
C LEU A 130 -1.70 -23.92 6.69
N ASP A 131 -0.99 -24.13 7.82
CA ASP A 131 -0.56 -25.49 8.21
C ASP A 131 -1.79 -26.28 8.73
N PRO A 132 -2.23 -27.32 8.03
CA PRO A 132 -3.38 -28.13 8.44
C PRO A 132 -3.19 -28.82 9.78
N ARG A 133 -1.93 -29.03 10.23
CA ARG A 133 -1.60 -29.73 11.47
C ARG A 133 -1.65 -28.79 12.69
N ALA A 134 -1.69 -27.46 12.49
CA ALA A 134 -1.64 -26.51 13.59
C ALA A 134 -2.96 -26.46 14.40
N HIS A 135 -4.09 -26.91 13.81
CA HIS A 135 -5.38 -27.00 14.49
C HIS A 135 -6.33 -27.94 13.74
N PRO A 136 -7.16 -28.76 14.43
CA PRO A 136 -8.09 -29.70 13.77
C PRO A 136 -9.05 -29.04 12.76
N TYR A 137 -9.48 -27.83 13.01
CA TYR A 137 -10.30 -27.04 12.07
C TYR A 137 -9.55 -26.75 10.77
N PHE A 138 -8.23 -26.56 10.81
CA PHE A 138 -7.43 -26.23 9.64
C PHE A 138 -7.32 -27.38 8.64
N GLU A 139 -7.38 -28.64 9.11
CA GLU A 139 -7.41 -29.81 8.21
C GLU A 139 -8.60 -29.74 7.23
N GLN A 140 -9.73 -29.15 7.66
CA GLN A 140 -10.94 -29.06 6.88
C GLN A 140 -10.90 -27.96 5.82
N ILE A 141 -10.12 -26.88 6.07
CA ILE A 141 -10.15 -25.66 5.25
C ILE A 141 -8.86 -25.36 4.49
N ALA A 142 -7.71 -25.91 4.90
CA ALA A 142 -6.39 -25.54 4.37
C ALA A 142 -6.25 -25.72 2.85
N GLN A 143 -7.08 -26.60 2.22
CA GLN A 143 -7.09 -26.81 0.78
C GLN A 143 -8.04 -25.87 0.02
N GLN A 144 -8.86 -25.08 0.72
CA GLN A 144 -9.78 -24.15 0.08
C GLN A 144 -8.99 -22.97 -0.48
N LYS A 145 -9.30 -22.62 -1.73
CA LYS A 145 -8.69 -21.48 -2.42
C LYS A 145 -9.66 -20.31 -2.43
N VAL A 146 -9.55 -19.46 -1.45
CA VAL A 146 -10.38 -18.28 -1.27
C VAL A 146 -9.49 -17.08 -0.94
N SER A 147 -10.01 -15.89 -1.10
CA SER A 147 -9.33 -14.64 -0.73
C SER A 147 -10.35 -13.54 -0.48
N SER A 148 -9.86 -12.40 -0.04
CA SER A 148 -10.59 -11.14 -0.02
C SER A 148 -9.69 -10.04 -0.59
N HIS A 149 -10.25 -8.86 -0.91
CA HIS A 149 -9.40 -7.75 -1.32
C HIS A 149 -8.68 -7.16 -0.10
N PHE A 150 -9.42 -7.03 1.01
CA PHE A 150 -8.90 -6.46 2.24
C PHE A 150 -9.24 -7.34 3.44
N LEU A 151 -8.36 -7.29 4.44
CA LEU A 151 -8.57 -7.79 5.77
C LEU A 151 -8.30 -6.65 6.76
N ILE A 152 -9.21 -6.43 7.70
CA ILE A 152 -9.01 -5.55 8.85
C ILE A 152 -8.91 -6.47 10.07
N ASP A 153 -7.72 -6.55 10.67
CA ASP A 153 -7.51 -7.39 11.85
C ASP A 153 -8.19 -6.80 13.10
N HIS A 154 -8.15 -7.53 14.21
CA HIS A 154 -8.79 -7.13 15.45
C HIS A 154 -8.27 -5.79 16.01
N ASP A 155 -7.02 -5.45 15.75
CA ASP A 155 -6.38 -4.19 16.16
C ASP A 155 -6.61 -3.05 15.16
N GLY A 156 -7.39 -3.28 14.10
CA GLY A 156 -7.69 -2.30 13.06
C GLY A 156 -6.58 -2.13 12.02
N GLN A 157 -5.59 -3.02 11.98
CA GLN A 157 -4.58 -2.96 10.93
C GLN A 157 -5.17 -3.40 9.59
N LEU A 158 -4.93 -2.61 8.57
CA LEU A 158 -5.45 -2.89 7.24
C LEU A 158 -4.41 -3.65 6.41
N VAL A 159 -4.80 -4.82 5.96
CA VAL A 159 -4.04 -5.68 5.03
C VAL A 159 -4.74 -5.71 3.69
N GLN A 160 -4.01 -5.51 2.60
CA GLN A 160 -4.52 -5.73 1.24
C GLN A 160 -3.93 -7.01 0.66
N LEU A 161 -4.83 -7.89 0.19
CA LEU A 161 -4.51 -9.23 -0.29
C LEU A 161 -4.62 -9.34 -1.81
N VAL A 162 -5.56 -8.60 -2.40
CA VAL A 162 -5.80 -8.58 -3.86
C VAL A 162 -5.97 -7.15 -4.33
N SER A 163 -5.47 -6.84 -5.53
CA SER A 163 -5.74 -5.56 -6.20
C SER A 163 -7.24 -5.36 -6.40
N VAL A 164 -7.76 -4.15 -6.15
CA VAL A 164 -9.19 -3.84 -6.34
C VAL A 164 -9.64 -4.00 -7.80
N HIS A 165 -8.71 -3.95 -8.76
CA HIS A 165 -8.99 -4.17 -10.17
C HIS A 165 -9.12 -5.65 -10.55
N LYS A 166 -8.71 -6.56 -9.67
CA LYS A 166 -8.82 -8.01 -9.85
C LYS A 166 -10.07 -8.56 -9.16
N ARG A 167 -10.44 -9.78 -9.50
CA ARG A 167 -11.57 -10.50 -8.94
C ARG A 167 -11.08 -11.44 -7.84
N ALA A 168 -11.17 -11.01 -6.58
CA ALA A 168 -10.91 -11.89 -5.43
C ALA A 168 -12.04 -12.93 -5.26
N TRP A 169 -11.71 -14.09 -4.69
CA TRP A 169 -12.66 -15.18 -4.53
C TRP A 169 -13.24 -15.21 -3.11
N HIS A 170 -14.22 -14.33 -2.81
CA HIS A 170 -14.78 -14.16 -1.46
C HIS A 170 -16.27 -14.49 -1.34
N ALA A 171 -17.07 -14.27 -2.39
CA ALA A 171 -18.53 -14.36 -2.29
C ALA A 171 -19.09 -15.73 -2.67
N GLY A 172 -18.36 -16.54 -3.45
CA GLY A 172 -18.83 -17.84 -3.94
C GLY A 172 -20.10 -17.71 -4.79
N VAL A 173 -21.03 -18.68 -4.63
CA VAL A 173 -22.36 -18.59 -5.22
C VAL A 173 -23.14 -17.49 -4.47
N SER A 174 -23.50 -16.44 -5.18
CA SER A 174 -24.04 -15.21 -4.58
C SER A 174 -24.83 -14.40 -5.61
N GLN A 175 -25.79 -13.61 -5.11
CA GLN A 175 -26.66 -12.79 -5.93
C GLN A 175 -26.93 -11.45 -5.24
N PHE A 176 -26.78 -10.34 -5.95
CA PHE A 176 -27.12 -9.00 -5.48
C PHE A 176 -28.25 -8.46 -6.36
N PHE A 177 -29.48 -8.49 -5.86
CA PHE A 177 -30.70 -8.30 -6.62
C PHE A 177 -30.76 -9.28 -7.82
N GLU A 178 -30.81 -8.78 -9.06
CA GLU A 178 -30.86 -9.61 -10.28
C GLU A 178 -29.47 -10.01 -10.81
N ARG A 179 -28.37 -9.58 -10.15
CA ARG A 179 -27.00 -9.82 -10.59
C ARG A 179 -26.38 -10.96 -9.82
N GLU A 180 -26.07 -12.05 -10.51
CA GLU A 180 -25.36 -13.20 -9.96
C GLU A 180 -23.84 -12.99 -9.95
N ARG A 181 -23.12 -13.89 -9.24
CA ARG A 181 -21.66 -13.93 -9.23
C ARG A 181 -21.02 -12.64 -8.71
N CYS A 182 -21.37 -12.25 -7.49
CA CYS A 182 -20.94 -10.98 -6.89
C CYS A 182 -19.41 -10.76 -6.90
N ASN A 183 -18.58 -11.81 -6.93
CA ASN A 183 -17.13 -11.64 -7.11
C ASN A 183 -16.77 -10.81 -8.36
N ASP A 184 -17.59 -10.85 -9.41
CA ASP A 184 -17.29 -10.20 -10.68
C ASP A 184 -17.28 -8.68 -10.56
N PHE A 185 -18.13 -8.12 -9.68
CA PHE A 185 -18.35 -6.68 -9.54
C PHE A 185 -18.24 -6.16 -8.09
N SER A 186 -17.71 -6.94 -7.17
CA SER A 186 -17.57 -6.52 -5.78
C SER A 186 -16.13 -6.44 -5.29
N ILE A 187 -15.94 -5.71 -4.20
CA ILE A 187 -14.75 -5.68 -3.38
C ILE A 187 -15.10 -6.34 -2.05
N GLY A 188 -14.46 -7.46 -1.71
CA GLY A 188 -14.63 -8.13 -0.42
C GLY A 188 -13.75 -7.51 0.65
N ILE A 189 -14.31 -7.26 1.82
CA ILE A 189 -13.61 -6.80 3.02
C ILE A 189 -13.91 -7.76 4.16
N GLU A 190 -12.88 -8.41 4.67
CA GLU A 190 -12.96 -9.25 5.85
C GLU A 190 -12.62 -8.44 7.10
N LEU A 191 -13.42 -8.56 8.15
CA LEU A 191 -13.07 -8.11 9.50
C LEU A 191 -12.74 -9.34 10.35
N GLU A 192 -11.60 -9.32 11.05
CA GLU A 192 -11.29 -10.38 11.99
C GLU A 192 -12.34 -10.37 13.11
N GLY A 193 -13.15 -11.44 13.18
CA GLY A 193 -14.30 -11.53 14.08
C GLY A 193 -15.00 -12.88 13.96
N ASP A 194 -16.00 -13.11 14.81
CA ASP A 194 -16.78 -14.34 14.86
C ASP A 194 -18.28 -14.11 14.58
N GLY A 195 -18.70 -12.87 14.34
CA GLY A 195 -20.08 -12.48 14.10
C GLY A 195 -20.96 -12.39 15.36
N GLU A 196 -20.44 -12.78 16.53
CA GLU A 196 -21.14 -12.74 17.81
C GLU A 196 -20.55 -11.66 18.73
N SER A 197 -19.21 -11.59 18.83
CA SER A 197 -18.48 -10.59 19.59
C SER A 197 -18.50 -9.24 18.84
N ALA A 198 -18.58 -8.14 19.59
CA ALA A 198 -18.56 -6.82 19.00
C ALA A 198 -17.23 -6.53 18.31
N PHE A 199 -17.28 -5.96 17.11
CA PHE A 199 -16.10 -5.45 16.40
C PHE A 199 -15.53 -4.22 17.12
N THR A 200 -14.21 -4.04 17.07
CA THR A 200 -13.50 -2.98 17.79
C THR A 200 -13.75 -1.59 17.20
N ASN A 201 -13.43 -0.55 17.96
CA ASN A 201 -13.45 0.83 17.47
C ASN A 201 -12.42 1.06 16.36
N GLU A 202 -11.28 0.40 16.49
CA GLU A 202 -10.15 0.42 15.57
C GLU A 202 -10.55 -0.18 14.22
N GLN A 203 -11.28 -1.30 14.23
CA GLN A 203 -11.83 -1.92 13.02
C GLN A 203 -12.82 -1.00 12.30
N TYR A 204 -13.77 -0.39 13.02
CA TYR A 204 -14.71 0.57 12.40
C TYR A 204 -14.02 1.82 11.87
N THR A 205 -12.98 2.30 12.54
CA THR A 205 -12.18 3.43 12.07
C THR A 205 -11.43 3.09 10.79
N ALA A 206 -10.77 1.93 10.75
CA ALA A 206 -10.06 1.46 9.56
C ALA A 206 -11.04 1.21 8.39
N LEU A 207 -12.21 0.61 8.66
CA LEU A 207 -13.24 0.37 7.67
C LEU A 207 -13.78 1.67 7.07
N SER A 208 -14.06 2.68 7.90
CA SER A 208 -14.54 3.99 7.41
C SER A 208 -13.52 4.70 6.52
N GLN A 209 -12.22 4.61 6.85
CA GLN A 209 -11.15 5.16 6.02
C GLN A 209 -11.01 4.42 4.68
N LEU A 210 -11.16 3.09 4.70
CA LEU A 210 -11.15 2.26 3.49
C LEU A 210 -12.35 2.58 2.61
N ILE A 211 -13.55 2.72 3.18
CA ILE A 211 -14.76 3.12 2.45
C ILE A 211 -14.55 4.47 1.76
N ALA A 212 -14.05 5.49 2.46
CA ALA A 212 -13.79 6.80 1.87
C ALA A 212 -12.79 6.74 0.70
N LEU A 213 -11.77 5.86 0.77
CA LEU A 213 -10.86 5.62 -0.36
C LEU A 213 -11.59 4.98 -1.54
N LEU A 214 -12.42 3.97 -1.28
CA LEU A 214 -13.15 3.24 -2.32
C LEU A 214 -14.16 4.13 -3.01
N GLU A 215 -14.95 4.92 -2.28
CA GLU A 215 -15.91 5.89 -2.85
C GLU A 215 -15.25 6.96 -3.70
N LYS A 216 -14.06 7.43 -3.31
CA LYS A 216 -13.29 8.38 -4.13
C LYS A 216 -12.91 7.80 -5.50
N ASN A 217 -12.67 6.50 -5.58
CA ASN A 217 -12.22 5.83 -6.81
C ASN A 217 -13.37 5.14 -7.57
N PHE A 218 -14.45 4.77 -6.87
CA PHE A 218 -15.62 4.08 -7.39
C PHE A 218 -16.90 4.72 -6.82
N PRO A 219 -17.38 5.84 -7.40
CA PRO A 219 -18.41 6.66 -6.77
C PRO A 219 -19.81 6.03 -6.69
N ALA A 220 -20.04 4.90 -7.37
CA ALA A 220 -21.33 4.19 -7.37
C ALA A 220 -21.41 3.03 -6.37
N MET A 221 -20.52 2.98 -5.36
CA MET A 221 -20.44 1.88 -4.41
C MET A 221 -21.70 1.72 -3.57
N ARG A 222 -22.17 0.48 -3.46
CA ARG A 222 -23.16 0.01 -2.50
C ARG A 222 -22.52 -0.98 -1.53
N PHE A 223 -23.16 -1.22 -0.39
CA PHE A 223 -22.60 -2.02 0.69
C PHE A 223 -23.60 -3.07 1.13
N ALA A 224 -23.15 -4.31 1.25
CA ALA A 224 -23.94 -5.44 1.69
C ALA A 224 -23.12 -6.38 2.57
N GLY A 225 -23.76 -7.14 3.41
CA GLY A 225 -23.15 -8.29 4.07
C GLY A 225 -23.12 -9.51 3.16
N HIS A 226 -22.26 -10.47 3.46
CA HIS A 226 -22.29 -11.75 2.75
C HIS A 226 -23.63 -12.47 2.92
N SER A 227 -24.24 -12.35 4.10
CA SER A 227 -25.61 -12.85 4.38
C SER A 227 -26.66 -12.24 3.46
N ASP A 228 -26.50 -10.99 3.02
CA ASP A 228 -27.47 -10.33 2.14
C ASP A 228 -27.43 -10.87 0.70
N ILE A 229 -26.26 -11.32 0.25
CA ILE A 229 -26.04 -11.81 -1.12
C ILE A 229 -26.02 -13.35 -1.21
N ALA A 230 -26.04 -14.04 -0.07
CA ALA A 230 -26.08 -15.49 0.02
C ALA A 230 -26.83 -15.97 1.28
N PRO A 231 -28.11 -15.56 1.50
CA PRO A 231 -28.81 -15.69 2.78
C PRO A 231 -28.96 -17.15 3.27
N ASP A 232 -29.13 -18.10 2.35
CA ASP A 232 -29.30 -19.51 2.70
C ASP A 232 -27.99 -20.22 3.08
N ARG A 233 -26.85 -19.55 2.90
CA ARG A 233 -25.54 -20.17 3.00
C ARG A 233 -24.58 -19.44 3.95
N LYS A 234 -24.81 -18.18 4.19
CA LYS A 234 -23.89 -17.28 4.89
C LYS A 234 -24.59 -16.44 5.94
N THR A 235 -23.87 -16.19 7.02
CA THR A 235 -24.35 -15.36 8.14
C THR A 235 -23.49 -14.14 8.39
N ASP A 236 -22.30 -14.08 7.78
CA ASP A 236 -21.36 -12.98 7.94
C ASP A 236 -21.86 -11.69 7.27
N PRO A 237 -21.56 -10.50 7.81
CA PRO A 237 -20.68 -10.21 8.95
C PRO A 237 -21.29 -10.50 10.33
N GLY A 238 -22.51 -11.04 10.43
CA GLY A 238 -23.17 -11.41 11.67
C GLY A 238 -23.90 -10.25 12.36
N LYS A 239 -24.71 -10.59 13.37
CA LYS A 239 -25.58 -9.64 14.09
C LYS A 239 -24.81 -8.63 14.94
N SER A 240 -23.54 -8.89 15.24
CA SER A 240 -22.68 -7.97 16.00
C SER A 240 -22.11 -6.82 15.15
N PHE A 241 -22.28 -6.87 13.82
CA PHE A 241 -21.84 -5.79 12.95
C PHE A 241 -22.84 -4.63 12.98
N ASP A 242 -22.39 -3.46 13.44
CA ASP A 242 -23.22 -2.25 13.58
C ASP A 242 -23.24 -1.46 12.26
N TRP A 243 -24.22 -1.76 11.40
CA TRP A 243 -24.47 -1.07 10.14
C TRP A 243 -24.80 0.41 10.33
N ALA A 244 -25.55 0.77 11.38
CA ALA A 244 -25.87 2.17 11.66
C ALA A 244 -24.61 2.97 12.06
N ARG A 245 -23.69 2.32 12.74
CA ARG A 245 -22.41 2.92 13.10
C ARG A 245 -21.56 3.22 11.86
N ILE A 246 -21.38 2.24 10.96
CA ILE A 246 -20.59 2.45 9.75
C ILE A 246 -21.25 3.45 8.80
N GLN A 247 -22.59 3.47 8.73
CA GLN A 247 -23.32 4.50 8.00
C GLN A 247 -22.93 5.90 8.48
N ARG A 248 -22.94 6.13 9.79
CA ARG A 248 -22.57 7.45 10.35
C ARG A 248 -21.10 7.78 10.15
N LEU A 249 -20.18 6.81 10.39
CA LEU A 249 -18.74 7.05 10.30
C LEU A 249 -18.28 7.33 8.86
N ALA A 250 -18.84 6.64 7.89
CA ALA A 250 -18.50 6.80 6.48
C ALA A 250 -19.46 7.74 5.73
N ASN A 251 -20.48 8.31 6.40
CA ASN A 251 -21.49 9.20 5.83
C ASN A 251 -22.23 8.58 4.62
N LEU A 252 -22.59 7.29 4.74
CA LEU A 252 -23.28 6.57 3.68
C LEU A 252 -24.76 6.96 3.58
N SER A 253 -25.26 7.09 2.36
CA SER A 253 -26.69 7.30 2.09
C SER A 253 -27.50 5.99 2.27
N GLN A 254 -28.80 6.09 2.36
CA GLN A 254 -29.69 4.92 2.38
C GLN A 254 -29.63 4.11 1.08
N GLU A 255 -29.42 4.78 -0.06
CA GLU A 255 -29.30 4.12 -1.37
C GLU A 255 -28.05 3.25 -1.45
N GLN A 256 -26.99 3.63 -0.73
CA GLN A 256 -25.75 2.85 -0.63
C GLN A 256 -25.89 1.62 0.29
N LEU A 257 -26.90 1.62 1.15
CA LEU A 257 -27.23 0.52 2.07
C LEU A 257 -28.61 -0.09 1.75
N PRO A 258 -28.77 -0.77 0.61
CA PRO A 258 -30.06 -1.18 0.08
C PRO A 258 -30.80 -2.21 0.96
N PHE A 259 -30.11 -2.87 1.89
CA PHE A 259 -30.72 -3.78 2.86
C PHE A 259 -31.02 -3.11 4.21
N GLY A 260 -30.79 -1.79 4.33
CA GLY A 260 -31.00 -1.02 5.56
C GLY A 260 -29.86 -1.12 6.56
N VAL A 261 -30.09 -0.65 7.78
CA VAL A 261 -29.11 -0.61 8.87
C VAL A 261 -29.54 -1.39 10.10
N ASP A 262 -30.74 -1.93 10.11
CA ASP A 262 -31.24 -2.74 11.22
C ASP A 262 -30.43 -4.04 11.31
N SER A 263 -30.34 -4.61 12.50
CA SER A 263 -29.61 -5.85 12.75
C SER A 263 -30.17 -6.99 11.89
N ARG A 264 -29.32 -7.60 11.09
CA ARG A 264 -29.65 -8.64 10.13
C ARG A 264 -29.03 -9.97 10.53
#